data_acdf231f90298797546a44226fe82c90
#
_entry.id   acdf231f90298797546a44226fe82c90
#
_cell.length_a   1.000
_cell.length_b   1.000
_cell.length_c   1.000
_cell.angle_alpha   90.00
_cell.angle_beta   90.00
_cell.angle_gamma   90.00
#
_symmetry.space_group_name_H-M   'P 1'
#
loop_
_entity.id
_entity.type
_entity.pdbx_description
1 polymer ?
#
loop_
_entity_poly.entity_id
_entity_poly.type
_entity_poly.pdbx_seq_one_letter_code
_entity_poly.pdbx_strand_id
1 'polypeptide(L)'
;MIWFPKISTDGKPASTYGWINSIVDGGSRIIEEAADTHPELGFEVDDQIRFVFPKTGNGSYLFSGVFLPDRERCTYRHHEYVKVADEVDCSGAAPKIYYFKREDSEDESLVAELRADALTGVPGQYKYQGKAKEKAAPIEAAGRRIYPRDRQTSINALSHAGFHCEIDSNHPTFLRRNSSKPYTEPHHLIPMAFSDEFDVSLDVEENIVSLCSNCHNHIHYGQGADALLKVLYEERKEDLKRVGINITVEQLLSFYK
;
A
#
# COMPACT_ATOMS: atom_id res chain seq x y z
N MET A 1 18.66 -11.20 2.53
CA MET A 1 19.09 -12.63 2.41
C MET A 1 18.54 -13.21 1.11
N ILE A 2 19.31 -14.09 0.43
CA ILE A 2 18.79 -14.92 -0.66
C ILE A 2 18.43 -16.28 -0.06
N TRP A 3 17.20 -16.75 -0.32
CA TRP A 3 16.68 -17.97 0.28
C TRP A 3 16.15 -18.94 -0.79
N PHE A 4 16.56 -20.20 -0.69
CA PHE A 4 16.23 -21.27 -1.62
C PHE A 4 15.45 -22.38 -0.89
N PRO A 5 14.17 -22.15 -0.48
CA PRO A 5 13.41 -23.15 0.22
C PRO A 5 13.10 -24.34 -0.69
N LYS A 6 13.19 -25.54 -0.13
CA LYS A 6 12.64 -26.75 -0.75
C LYS A 6 11.21 -26.90 -0.28
N ILE A 7 10.28 -26.75 -1.21
CA ILE A 7 8.87 -26.78 -0.89
C ILE A 7 8.40 -28.24 -0.69
N SER A 8 7.72 -28.45 0.42
CA SER A 8 7.08 -29.73 0.75
C SER A 8 5.76 -29.87 -0.02
N THR A 9 5.53 -31.03 -0.58
CA THR A 9 4.28 -31.36 -1.30
C THR A 9 3.38 -32.33 -0.53
N ASP A 10 3.90 -32.96 0.52
CA ASP A 10 3.21 -34.02 1.30
C ASP A 10 3.24 -33.77 2.81
N GLY A 11 3.56 -32.55 3.24
CA GLY A 11 3.65 -32.17 4.64
C GLY A 11 4.84 -32.78 5.38
N LYS A 12 5.82 -33.32 4.66
CA LYS A 12 7.07 -33.85 5.24
C LYS A 12 8.24 -32.95 4.88
N PRO A 13 9.32 -32.96 5.67
CA PRO A 13 10.52 -32.22 5.31
C PRO A 13 11.03 -32.59 3.92
N ALA A 14 11.12 -31.61 3.04
CA ALA A 14 11.67 -31.82 1.68
C ALA A 14 13.19 -31.95 1.68
N SER A 15 13.84 -31.90 2.84
CA SER A 15 15.28 -32.05 3.04
C SER A 15 15.56 -32.72 4.37
N THR A 16 16.81 -33.21 4.53
CA THR A 16 17.31 -33.82 5.78
C THR A 16 17.46 -32.81 6.93
N TYR A 17 17.19 -31.53 6.71
CA TYR A 17 17.33 -30.47 7.72
C TYR A 17 16.09 -30.33 8.61
N GLY A 18 15.05 -31.13 8.42
CA GLY A 18 13.89 -31.18 9.30
C GLY A 18 12.91 -30.01 9.20
N TRP A 19 13.09 -29.08 8.25
CA TRP A 19 12.15 -28.00 8.01
C TRP A 19 11.16 -28.35 6.90
N ILE A 20 9.89 -28.03 7.16
CA ILE A 20 8.78 -28.13 6.22
C ILE A 20 8.49 -26.73 5.70
N ASN A 21 8.68 -26.51 4.40
CA ASN A 21 8.35 -25.24 3.77
C ASN A 21 7.13 -25.39 2.89
N SER A 22 6.13 -24.56 3.07
CA SER A 22 4.90 -24.56 2.28
C SER A 22 4.65 -23.18 1.69
N ILE A 23 4.21 -23.13 0.42
CA ILE A 23 3.71 -21.91 -0.21
C ILE A 23 2.20 -21.97 -0.13
N VAL A 24 1.59 -20.97 0.46
CA VAL A 24 0.14 -20.88 0.67
C VAL A 24 -0.41 -19.54 0.14
N ASP A 25 -1.73 -19.39 0.19
CA ASP A 25 -2.44 -18.15 -0.20
C ASP A 25 -2.05 -17.67 -1.62
N GLY A 26 -2.04 -18.62 -2.59
CA GLY A 26 -1.71 -18.31 -3.98
C GLY A 26 -0.29 -17.80 -4.22
N GLY A 27 0.64 -18.08 -3.31
CA GLY A 27 2.04 -17.65 -3.41
C GLY A 27 2.36 -16.37 -2.64
N SER A 28 1.40 -15.79 -1.93
CA SER A 28 1.60 -14.57 -1.15
C SER A 28 2.21 -14.81 0.23
N ARG A 29 2.26 -16.07 0.69
CA ARG A 29 2.78 -16.46 2.00
C ARG A 29 3.63 -17.73 1.92
N ILE A 30 4.69 -17.77 2.72
CA ILE A 30 5.50 -18.98 2.94
C ILE A 30 5.45 -19.31 4.41
N ILE A 31 5.21 -20.58 4.71
CA ILE A 31 5.28 -21.14 6.06
C ILE A 31 6.53 -22.02 6.14
N GLU A 32 7.34 -21.83 7.15
CA GLU A 32 8.49 -22.66 7.50
C GLU A 32 8.26 -23.23 8.89
N GLU A 33 8.13 -24.53 9.00
CA GLU A 33 7.77 -25.23 10.22
C GLU A 33 8.80 -26.32 10.55
N ALA A 34 9.24 -26.38 11.80
CA ALA A 34 10.13 -27.43 12.25
C ALA A 34 9.36 -28.73 12.43
N ALA A 35 9.77 -29.81 11.76
CA ALA A 35 9.11 -31.11 11.87
C ALA A 35 9.19 -31.66 13.29
N ASP A 36 8.15 -32.36 13.75
CA ASP A 36 8.10 -33.00 15.07
C ASP A 36 9.19 -34.05 15.27
N THR A 37 9.69 -34.64 14.19
CA THR A 37 10.82 -35.58 14.21
C THR A 37 12.16 -34.94 14.55
N HIS A 38 12.23 -33.60 14.62
CA HIS A 38 13.40 -32.81 14.93
C HIS A 38 13.09 -31.81 16.05
N PRO A 39 12.93 -32.26 17.29
CA PRO A 39 12.53 -31.41 18.41
C PRO A 39 13.57 -30.33 18.76
N GLU A 40 14.82 -30.52 18.35
CA GLU A 40 15.94 -29.60 18.55
C GLU A 40 15.90 -28.38 17.63
N LEU A 41 15.11 -28.44 16.54
CA LEU A 41 15.05 -27.33 15.59
C LEU A 41 14.19 -26.19 16.10
N GLY A 42 14.69 -25.00 15.85
CA GLY A 42 14.03 -23.73 16.08
C GLY A 42 15.05 -22.59 16.10
N PHE A 43 14.58 -21.39 15.79
CA PHE A 43 15.35 -20.16 15.93
C PHE A 43 14.43 -18.95 16.03
N GLU A 44 14.94 -17.86 16.57
CA GLU A 44 14.25 -16.58 16.53
C GLU A 44 14.38 -15.97 15.14
N VAL A 45 13.25 -15.72 14.48
CA VAL A 45 13.25 -15.13 13.16
C VAL A 45 13.82 -13.72 13.18
N ASP A 46 14.71 -13.42 12.26
CA ASP A 46 15.26 -12.08 12.06
C ASP A 46 14.35 -11.22 11.17
N ASP A 47 14.60 -9.90 11.11
CA ASP A 47 13.88 -8.94 10.25
C ASP A 47 14.45 -8.84 8.83
N GLN A 48 15.31 -9.75 8.42
CA GLN A 48 15.96 -9.67 7.13
C GLN A 48 14.97 -9.91 5.99
N ILE A 49 15.05 -9.07 4.99
CA ILE A 49 14.38 -9.25 3.70
C ILE A 49 14.90 -10.52 3.04
N ARG A 50 13.99 -11.37 2.56
CA ARG A 50 14.29 -12.61 1.86
C ARG A 50 13.91 -12.50 0.38
N PHE A 51 14.91 -12.65 -0.50
CA PHE A 51 14.70 -12.88 -1.93
C PHE A 51 14.52 -14.38 -2.12
N VAL A 52 13.32 -14.81 -2.48
CA VAL A 52 12.93 -16.22 -2.41
C VAL A 52 12.94 -16.88 -3.77
N PHE A 53 13.65 -18.00 -3.85
CA PHE A 53 13.76 -18.85 -5.03
C PHE A 53 13.41 -20.30 -4.63
N PRO A 54 12.11 -20.65 -4.58
CA PRO A 54 11.72 -22.01 -4.22
C PRO A 54 12.14 -22.99 -5.29
N LYS A 55 12.49 -24.21 -4.86
CA LYS A 55 12.77 -25.30 -5.78
C LYS A 55 11.48 -25.84 -6.36
N THR A 56 11.31 -25.77 -7.68
CA THR A 56 10.18 -26.35 -8.38
C THR A 56 10.41 -27.83 -8.69
N GLY A 57 9.33 -28.56 -9.03
CA GLY A 57 9.37 -29.99 -9.31
C GLY A 57 10.38 -30.44 -10.39
N ASN A 58 10.74 -29.55 -11.31
CA ASN A 58 11.73 -29.79 -12.36
C ASN A 58 13.18 -29.54 -11.92
N GLY A 59 13.39 -29.24 -10.63
CA GLY A 59 14.72 -28.97 -10.09
C GLY A 59 15.23 -27.56 -10.31
N SER A 60 14.49 -26.70 -10.99
CA SER A 60 14.82 -25.29 -11.20
C SER A 60 14.44 -24.43 -10.00
N TYR A 61 15.16 -23.32 -9.84
CA TYR A 61 14.84 -22.28 -8.88
C TYR A 61 14.33 -21.06 -9.63
N LEU A 62 13.11 -20.62 -9.31
CA LEU A 62 12.51 -19.45 -9.93
C LEU A 62 12.29 -18.38 -8.86
N PHE A 63 12.57 -17.14 -9.22
CA PHE A 63 12.28 -16.02 -8.32
C PHE A 63 10.76 -15.96 -8.05
N SER A 64 10.40 -16.05 -6.78
CA SER A 64 8.99 -16.05 -6.34
C SER A 64 8.58 -14.73 -5.68
N GLY A 65 9.53 -13.84 -5.46
CA GLY A 65 9.29 -12.53 -4.86
C GLY A 65 10.18 -12.25 -3.66
N VAL A 66 9.92 -11.12 -3.04
CA VAL A 66 10.56 -10.64 -1.82
C VAL A 66 9.61 -10.84 -0.66
N PHE A 67 10.10 -11.38 0.44
CA PHE A 67 9.30 -11.70 1.62
C PHE A 67 9.91 -11.12 2.89
N LEU A 68 9.05 -10.78 3.84
CA LEU A 68 9.39 -10.39 5.20
C LEU A 68 8.69 -11.30 6.21
N PRO A 69 9.29 -11.53 7.40
CA PRO A 69 8.63 -12.30 8.45
C PRO A 69 7.40 -11.55 8.99
N ASP A 70 6.32 -12.30 9.19
CA ASP A 70 5.14 -11.85 9.92
C ASP A 70 5.36 -12.12 11.41
N ARG A 71 5.92 -11.13 12.12
CA ARG A 71 6.37 -11.28 13.52
C ARG A 71 5.28 -11.78 14.46
N GLU A 72 4.03 -11.38 14.25
CA GLU A 72 2.91 -11.75 15.11
C GLU A 72 2.56 -13.24 14.99
N ARG A 73 2.93 -13.86 13.87
CA ARG A 73 2.66 -15.27 13.55
C ARG A 73 3.90 -16.17 13.66
N CYS A 74 5.06 -15.59 13.96
CA CYS A 74 6.28 -16.35 14.14
C CYS A 74 6.42 -16.85 15.59
N THR A 75 6.86 -18.09 15.72
CA THR A 75 7.31 -18.69 16.97
C THR A 75 8.71 -19.27 16.78
N TYR A 76 9.32 -19.81 17.84
CA TYR A 76 10.65 -20.44 17.75
C TYR A 76 10.73 -21.60 16.75
N ARG A 77 9.61 -22.26 16.45
CA ARG A 77 9.53 -23.45 15.58
C ARG A 77 8.63 -23.28 14.35
N HIS A 78 7.94 -22.16 14.24
CA HIS A 78 7.02 -21.86 13.14
C HIS A 78 7.24 -20.41 12.69
N HIS A 79 7.56 -20.24 11.43
CA HIS A 79 7.77 -18.92 10.84
C HIS A 79 6.85 -18.73 9.65
N GLU A 80 6.21 -17.58 9.59
CA GLU A 80 5.44 -17.14 8.44
C GLU A 80 6.11 -15.93 7.79
N TYR A 81 6.18 -15.97 6.46
CA TYR A 81 6.75 -14.88 5.67
C TYR A 81 5.70 -14.40 4.68
N VAL A 82 5.49 -13.10 4.64
CA VAL A 82 4.54 -12.44 3.74
C VAL A 82 5.29 -11.85 2.56
N LYS A 83 4.78 -12.07 1.35
CA LYS A 83 5.32 -11.47 0.14
C LYS A 83 5.10 -9.96 0.18
N VAL A 84 6.15 -9.20 -0.10
CA VAL A 84 6.15 -7.73 -0.07
C VAL A 84 6.52 -7.12 -1.42
N ALA A 85 7.05 -7.91 -2.36
CA ALA A 85 7.31 -7.47 -3.73
C ALA A 85 7.41 -8.68 -4.68
N ASP A 86 7.02 -8.49 -5.94
CA ASP A 86 7.23 -9.43 -7.04
C ASP A 86 8.41 -9.04 -7.93
N GLU A 87 8.86 -7.81 -7.87
CA GLU A 87 9.87 -7.27 -8.78
C GLU A 87 11.05 -6.65 -8.04
N VAL A 88 12.23 -6.86 -8.58
CA VAL A 88 13.49 -6.31 -8.09
C VAL A 88 14.33 -5.87 -9.29
N ASP A 89 14.76 -4.62 -9.31
CA ASP A 89 15.75 -4.14 -10.27
C ASP A 89 17.16 -4.35 -9.72
N CYS A 90 17.92 -5.21 -10.39
CA CYS A 90 19.31 -5.54 -10.05
C CYS A 90 20.32 -4.88 -11.01
N SER A 91 19.93 -3.91 -11.83
CA SER A 91 20.82 -3.23 -12.78
C SER A 91 21.79 -2.27 -12.12
N GLY A 92 21.56 -1.85 -10.87
CA GLY A 92 22.38 -0.95 -10.10
C GLY A 92 23.34 -1.64 -9.14
N ALA A 93 24.16 -0.85 -8.43
CA ALA A 93 25.09 -1.34 -7.41
C ALA A 93 24.40 -1.98 -6.20
N ALA A 94 23.13 -1.66 -5.96
CA ALA A 94 22.28 -2.26 -4.94
C ALA A 94 20.92 -2.62 -5.55
N PRO A 95 20.30 -3.74 -5.14
CA PRO A 95 18.97 -4.11 -5.63
C PRO A 95 17.93 -3.08 -5.19
N LYS A 96 17.10 -2.65 -6.13
CA LYS A 96 15.95 -1.80 -5.87
C LYS A 96 14.70 -2.67 -5.84
N ILE A 97 14.05 -2.72 -4.68
CA ILE A 97 12.85 -3.54 -4.45
C ILE A 97 11.62 -2.67 -4.71
N TYR A 98 10.72 -3.17 -5.54
CA TYR A 98 9.41 -2.55 -5.77
C TYR A 98 8.39 -3.21 -4.85
N TYR A 99 8.33 -2.71 -3.60
CA TYR A 99 7.42 -3.25 -2.59
C TYR A 99 5.97 -3.15 -3.01
N PHE A 100 5.18 -4.18 -2.69
CA PHE A 100 3.73 -4.04 -2.73
C PHE A 100 3.32 -2.93 -1.78
N LYS A 101 2.39 -2.13 -2.23
CA LYS A 101 1.76 -1.14 -1.39
C LYS A 101 0.92 -1.88 -0.34
N ARG A 102 1.18 -1.63 0.94
CA ARG A 102 0.21 -1.99 1.98
C ARG A 102 -1.07 -1.21 1.70
N GLU A 103 -2.22 -1.79 2.02
CA GLU A 103 -3.52 -1.09 1.87
C GLU A 103 -3.51 0.26 2.60
N ASP A 104 -2.76 0.36 3.71
CA ASP A 104 -2.58 1.57 4.52
C ASP A 104 -1.52 2.55 3.97
N SER A 105 -0.70 2.15 2.98
CA SER A 105 0.38 2.98 2.39
C SER A 105 0.09 3.38 0.95
N GLU A 106 -1.16 3.23 0.49
CA GLU A 106 -1.51 3.54 -0.89
C GLU A 106 -1.17 4.99 -1.28
N ASP A 107 -1.38 5.92 -0.35
CA ASP A 107 -1.10 7.33 -0.60
C ASP A 107 0.39 7.67 -0.50
N GLU A 108 1.16 6.98 0.35
CA GLU A 108 2.62 7.21 0.47
C GLU A 108 3.38 6.95 -0.84
N SER A 109 2.97 5.94 -1.61
CA SER A 109 3.64 5.69 -2.89
C SER A 109 3.30 6.73 -3.93
N LEU A 110 2.07 7.27 -3.91
CA LEU A 110 1.67 8.37 -4.77
C LEU A 110 2.46 9.63 -4.41
N VAL A 111 2.66 9.89 -3.11
CA VAL A 111 3.52 10.97 -2.62
C VAL A 111 4.95 10.83 -3.14
N ALA A 112 5.52 9.63 -3.09
CA ALA A 112 6.89 9.37 -3.57
C ALA A 112 7.04 9.56 -5.10
N GLU A 113 5.97 9.34 -5.86
CA GLU A 113 5.95 9.53 -7.31
C GLU A 113 5.75 10.99 -7.73
N LEU A 114 5.19 11.85 -6.86
CA LEU A 114 4.96 13.26 -7.17
C LEU A 114 6.27 14.04 -7.13
N ARG A 115 6.85 14.27 -8.30
CA ARG A 115 8.03 15.12 -8.44
C ARG A 115 7.64 16.61 -8.38
N ALA A 116 8.52 17.42 -7.82
CA ALA A 116 8.29 18.86 -7.69
C ALA A 116 8.06 19.55 -9.04
N ASP A 117 8.73 19.09 -10.11
CA ASP A 117 8.61 19.61 -11.49
C ASP A 117 7.25 19.28 -12.14
N ALA A 118 6.58 18.23 -11.70
CA ALA A 118 5.24 17.86 -12.18
C ALA A 118 4.13 18.73 -11.56
N LEU A 119 4.40 19.40 -10.45
CA LEU A 119 3.44 20.25 -9.74
C LEU A 119 3.36 21.63 -10.39
N THR A 120 2.74 21.68 -11.58
CA THR A 120 2.54 22.93 -12.34
C THR A 120 1.23 23.62 -11.94
N GLY A 121 1.11 24.90 -12.29
CA GLY A 121 -0.08 25.71 -12.03
C GLY A 121 0.03 26.66 -10.85
N VAL A 122 -0.96 27.53 -10.72
CA VAL A 122 -1.05 28.52 -9.63
C VAL A 122 -1.86 27.92 -8.49
N PRO A 123 -1.34 27.93 -7.25
CA PRO A 123 -2.05 27.38 -6.09
C PRO A 123 -3.47 27.96 -5.95
N GLY A 124 -4.46 27.08 -5.71
CA GLY A 124 -5.84 27.45 -5.48
C GLY A 124 -6.63 27.92 -6.71
N GLN A 125 -6.03 27.95 -7.91
CA GLN A 125 -6.73 28.33 -9.15
C GLN A 125 -7.40 27.14 -9.86
N TYR A 126 -6.95 25.92 -9.60
CA TYR A 126 -7.56 24.74 -10.18
C TYR A 126 -8.94 24.51 -9.57
N LYS A 127 -9.92 24.21 -10.42
CA LYS A 127 -11.27 23.84 -9.99
C LYS A 127 -11.58 22.43 -10.45
N TYR A 128 -12.21 21.66 -9.59
CA TYR A 128 -12.64 20.30 -9.91
C TYR A 128 -13.55 20.26 -11.14
N GLN A 129 -13.38 19.22 -11.94
CA GLN A 129 -14.21 19.03 -13.12
C GLN A 129 -15.64 18.67 -12.80
N GLY A 130 -15.91 18.10 -11.64
CA GLY A 130 -17.24 17.72 -11.17
C GLY A 130 -17.91 16.65 -12.04
N LYS A 131 -17.12 15.76 -12.64
CA LYS A 131 -17.59 14.69 -13.52
C LYS A 131 -17.26 13.33 -12.95
N ALA A 132 -18.25 12.44 -12.92
CA ALA A 132 -18.01 11.04 -12.63
C ALA A 132 -17.00 10.47 -13.64
N LYS A 133 -16.05 9.67 -13.12
CA LYS A 133 -15.04 8.96 -13.92
C LYS A 133 -15.42 7.48 -13.95
N GLU A 134 -15.40 6.88 -15.14
CA GLU A 134 -15.59 5.44 -15.25
C GLU A 134 -14.49 4.68 -14.52
N LYS A 135 -14.87 3.57 -13.88
CA LYS A 135 -13.91 2.68 -13.23
C LYS A 135 -13.02 2.03 -14.28
N ALA A 136 -11.71 2.21 -14.17
CA ALA A 136 -10.76 1.42 -14.96
C ALA A 136 -10.85 -0.06 -14.56
N ALA A 137 -10.55 -0.96 -15.49
CA ALA A 137 -10.45 -2.38 -15.17
C ALA A 137 -9.35 -2.59 -14.11
N PRO A 138 -9.63 -3.34 -13.04
CA PRO A 138 -8.63 -3.64 -12.04
C PRO A 138 -7.53 -4.52 -12.62
N ILE A 139 -6.33 -4.35 -12.12
CA ILE A 139 -5.20 -5.24 -12.37
C ILE A 139 -5.22 -6.31 -11.27
N GLU A 140 -5.25 -7.57 -11.67
CA GLU A 140 -5.13 -8.67 -10.72
C GLU A 140 -3.64 -8.93 -10.44
N ALA A 141 -3.20 -8.66 -9.22
CA ALA A 141 -1.85 -8.92 -8.78
C ALA A 141 -1.87 -9.61 -7.40
N ALA A 142 -1.19 -10.73 -7.29
CA ALA A 142 -1.08 -11.50 -6.04
C ALA A 142 -2.43 -11.85 -5.37
N GLY A 143 -3.47 -12.12 -6.18
CA GLY A 143 -4.82 -12.45 -5.69
C GLY A 143 -5.62 -11.24 -5.19
N ARG A 144 -5.17 -10.02 -5.47
CA ARG A 144 -5.85 -8.76 -5.14
C ARG A 144 -6.22 -8.00 -6.40
N ARG A 145 -7.31 -7.27 -6.33
CA ARG A 145 -7.74 -6.34 -7.37
C ARG A 145 -7.21 -4.95 -7.04
N ILE A 146 -6.32 -4.44 -7.91
CA ILE A 146 -5.71 -3.11 -7.76
C ILE A 146 -6.29 -2.22 -8.84
N TYR A 147 -6.90 -1.12 -8.44
CA TYR A 147 -7.41 -0.11 -9.36
C TYR A 147 -6.30 0.89 -9.72
N PRO A 148 -6.07 1.13 -11.04
CA PRO A 148 -5.09 2.11 -11.50
C PRO A 148 -5.41 3.51 -10.97
N ARG A 149 -4.38 4.28 -10.67
CA ARG A 149 -4.48 5.67 -10.24
C ARG A 149 -3.88 6.59 -11.29
N ASP A 150 -4.49 7.75 -11.43
CA ASP A 150 -3.99 8.78 -12.30
C ASP A 150 -3.25 9.84 -11.48
N ARG A 151 -1.95 9.91 -11.66
CA ARG A 151 -1.08 10.89 -11.01
C ARG A 151 -1.55 12.33 -11.22
N GLN A 152 -2.10 12.65 -12.41
CA GLN A 152 -2.60 13.99 -12.70
C GLN A 152 -3.81 14.35 -11.83
N THR A 153 -4.67 13.39 -11.50
CA THR A 153 -5.80 13.56 -10.58
C THR A 153 -5.29 14.06 -9.22
N SER A 154 -4.25 13.45 -8.69
CA SER A 154 -3.65 13.88 -7.41
C SER A 154 -3.00 15.25 -7.47
N ILE A 155 -2.28 15.57 -8.55
CA ILE A 155 -1.68 16.89 -8.78
C ILE A 155 -2.76 17.97 -8.82
N ASN A 156 -3.86 17.71 -9.49
CA ASN A 156 -4.99 18.61 -9.61
C ASN A 156 -5.65 18.87 -8.24
N ALA A 157 -5.86 17.82 -7.44
CA ALA A 157 -6.40 17.94 -6.09
C ALA A 157 -5.50 18.78 -5.17
N LEU A 158 -4.19 18.51 -5.17
CA LEU A 158 -3.24 19.35 -4.40
C LEU A 158 -3.22 20.81 -4.88
N SER A 159 -3.32 21.04 -6.20
CA SER A 159 -3.37 22.39 -6.76
C SER A 159 -4.67 23.11 -6.38
N HIS A 160 -5.80 22.41 -6.35
CA HIS A 160 -7.08 22.94 -5.87
C HIS A 160 -6.97 23.42 -4.42
N ALA A 161 -6.39 22.63 -3.53
CA ALA A 161 -6.14 22.95 -2.15
C ALA A 161 -5.02 24.01 -1.95
N GLY A 162 -4.40 24.49 -3.04
CA GLY A 162 -3.28 25.44 -2.97
C GLY A 162 -2.03 24.89 -2.30
N PHE A 163 -1.89 23.56 -2.24
CA PHE A 163 -0.83 22.83 -1.52
C PHE A 163 -0.82 23.12 -0.01
N HIS A 164 -1.99 23.39 0.58
CA HIS A 164 -2.18 23.53 2.02
C HIS A 164 -2.89 22.30 2.58
N CYS A 165 -2.75 22.11 3.90
CA CYS A 165 -3.50 21.06 4.60
C CYS A 165 -4.97 21.44 4.70
N GLU A 166 -5.86 20.55 4.29
CA GLU A 166 -7.31 20.82 4.30
C GLU A 166 -7.95 20.61 5.68
N ILE A 167 -7.21 20.08 6.67
CA ILE A 167 -7.68 20.10 8.07
C ILE A 167 -7.49 21.52 8.67
N ASP A 168 -6.33 22.15 8.41
CA ASP A 168 -6.03 23.52 8.78
C ASP A 168 -4.90 24.03 7.89
N SER A 169 -5.18 25.08 7.12
CA SER A 169 -4.22 25.70 6.20
C SER A 169 -2.97 26.30 6.88
N ASN A 170 -3.03 26.50 8.20
CA ASN A 170 -1.92 27.00 9.01
C ASN A 170 -1.03 25.88 9.56
N HIS A 171 -1.34 24.63 9.31
CA HIS A 171 -0.47 23.54 9.75
C HIS A 171 0.94 23.71 9.17
N PRO A 172 1.97 23.59 10.02
CA PRO A 172 3.35 23.76 9.59
C PRO A 172 3.71 22.68 8.55
N THR A 173 4.37 23.14 7.49
CA THR A 173 4.92 22.29 6.44
C THR A 173 6.21 22.90 5.92
N PHE A 174 6.94 22.20 5.09
CA PHE A 174 8.18 22.68 4.48
C PHE A 174 7.99 22.85 2.97
N LEU A 175 8.89 23.56 2.32
CA LEU A 175 8.86 23.68 0.86
C LEU A 175 9.39 22.39 0.22
N ARG A 176 8.74 21.95 -0.86
CA ARG A 176 9.22 20.83 -1.66
C ARG A 176 10.59 21.14 -2.24
N ARG A 177 11.47 20.13 -2.33
CA ARG A 177 12.77 20.28 -2.97
C ARG A 177 12.59 20.73 -4.41
N ASN A 178 13.32 21.78 -4.80
CA ASN A 178 13.26 22.39 -6.14
C ASN A 178 11.88 22.94 -6.53
N SER A 179 11.09 23.39 -5.56
CA SER A 179 9.77 24.00 -5.78
C SER A 179 9.51 25.09 -4.72
N SER A 180 8.75 26.10 -5.09
CA SER A 180 8.24 27.11 -4.13
C SER A 180 6.95 26.67 -3.42
N LYS A 181 6.46 25.46 -3.69
CA LYS A 181 5.17 24.98 -3.17
C LYS A 181 5.35 24.25 -1.84
N PRO A 182 4.45 24.47 -0.87
CA PRO A 182 4.45 23.72 0.37
C PRO A 182 4.33 22.21 0.14
N TYR A 183 4.88 21.43 1.06
CA TYR A 183 4.77 19.98 1.02
C TYR A 183 3.47 19.54 1.67
N THR A 184 2.60 18.95 0.87
CA THR A 184 1.43 18.20 1.31
C THR A 184 1.35 16.89 0.55
N GLU A 185 0.60 15.97 1.08
CA GLU A 185 0.44 14.61 0.60
C GLU A 185 -1.00 14.41 0.14
N PRO A 186 -1.22 13.85 -1.07
CA PRO A 186 -2.56 13.51 -1.51
C PRO A 186 -3.04 12.27 -0.76
N HIS A 187 -4.27 12.29 -0.28
CA HIS A 187 -4.90 11.20 0.43
C HIS A 187 -6.29 10.92 -0.13
N HIS A 188 -6.58 9.68 -0.52
CA HIS A 188 -7.92 9.28 -0.92
C HIS A 188 -8.82 9.18 0.33
N LEU A 189 -9.78 10.10 0.47
CA LEU A 189 -10.70 10.13 1.60
C LEU A 189 -11.50 8.84 1.72
N ILE A 190 -11.93 8.28 0.61
CA ILE A 190 -12.44 6.91 0.52
C ILE A 190 -11.32 6.06 -0.07
N PRO A 191 -10.73 5.12 0.69
CA PRO A 191 -9.58 4.35 0.23
C PRO A 191 -9.87 3.55 -1.03
N MET A 192 -8.91 3.49 -1.95
CA MET A 192 -9.03 2.78 -3.23
C MET A 192 -9.31 1.28 -3.07
N ALA A 193 -8.97 0.71 -1.91
CA ALA A 193 -9.26 -0.68 -1.58
C ALA A 193 -10.78 -1.01 -1.63
N PHE A 194 -11.62 -0.01 -1.41
CA PHE A 194 -13.09 -0.15 -1.45
C PHE A 194 -13.71 0.19 -2.81
N SER A 195 -12.91 0.29 -3.87
CA SER A 195 -13.42 0.61 -5.22
C SER A 195 -14.50 -0.36 -5.71
N ASP A 196 -14.52 -1.59 -5.23
CA ASP A 196 -15.54 -2.58 -5.61
C ASP A 196 -16.94 -2.23 -5.09
N GLU A 197 -17.03 -1.42 -4.05
CA GLU A 197 -18.32 -1.01 -3.45
C GLU A 197 -18.99 0.15 -4.21
N PHE A 198 -18.33 0.72 -5.21
CA PHE A 198 -18.81 1.88 -5.95
C PHE A 198 -18.93 1.60 -7.44
N ASP A 199 -19.91 2.19 -8.11
CA ASP A 199 -20.10 2.05 -9.57
C ASP A 199 -19.16 2.94 -10.39
N VAL A 200 -18.61 4.00 -9.77
CA VAL A 200 -17.70 4.97 -10.37
C VAL A 200 -16.30 4.83 -9.79
N SER A 201 -15.31 5.42 -10.46
CA SER A 201 -13.93 5.45 -9.97
C SER A 201 -13.82 6.26 -8.67
N LEU A 202 -13.10 5.73 -7.69
CA LEU A 202 -12.68 6.47 -6.51
C LEU A 202 -11.46 7.37 -6.79
N ASP A 203 -10.75 7.16 -7.91
CA ASP A 203 -9.61 7.99 -8.34
C ASP A 203 -10.12 9.23 -9.07
N VAL A 204 -10.76 10.11 -8.32
CA VAL A 204 -11.29 11.42 -8.74
C VAL A 204 -10.78 12.51 -7.81
N GLU A 205 -10.67 13.73 -8.33
CA GLU A 205 -10.13 14.88 -7.60
C GLU A 205 -10.92 15.18 -6.32
N GLU A 206 -12.23 14.97 -6.36
CA GLU A 206 -13.18 15.20 -5.27
C GLU A 206 -12.96 14.23 -4.10
N ASN A 207 -12.39 13.06 -4.35
CA ASN A 207 -12.06 12.07 -3.34
C ASN A 207 -10.63 12.19 -2.81
N ILE A 208 -9.81 13.09 -3.36
CA ILE A 208 -8.43 13.28 -2.93
C ILE A 208 -8.31 14.58 -2.15
N VAL A 209 -7.81 14.48 -0.92
CA VAL A 209 -7.57 15.62 -0.03
C VAL A 209 -6.08 15.88 0.11
N SER A 210 -5.72 17.15 0.35
CA SER A 210 -4.34 17.60 0.57
C SER A 210 -4.07 17.67 2.07
N LEU A 211 -3.11 16.90 2.57
CA LEU A 211 -2.80 16.83 4.00
C LEU A 211 -1.34 17.13 4.27
N CYS A 212 -1.04 17.80 5.39
CA CYS A 212 0.32 17.80 5.92
C CYS A 212 0.68 16.39 6.41
N SER A 213 1.97 16.06 6.47
CA SER A 213 2.44 14.73 6.89
C SER A 213 1.91 14.30 8.27
N ASN A 214 1.73 15.26 9.19
CA ASN A 214 1.19 14.96 10.51
C ASN A 214 -0.29 14.51 10.44
N CYS A 215 -1.14 15.22 9.70
CA CYS A 215 -2.55 14.86 9.55
C CYS A 215 -2.70 13.56 8.74
N HIS A 216 -1.90 13.37 7.69
CA HIS A 216 -1.90 12.15 6.89
C HIS A 216 -1.55 10.92 7.75
N ASN A 217 -0.44 10.98 8.48
CA ASN A 217 -0.06 9.92 9.41
C ASN A 217 -1.08 9.74 10.55
N HIS A 218 -1.69 10.84 11.04
CA HIS A 218 -2.72 10.74 12.07
C HIS A 218 -3.95 9.95 11.59
N ILE A 219 -4.40 10.16 10.35
CA ILE A 219 -5.51 9.39 9.78
C ILE A 219 -5.17 7.89 9.71
N HIS A 220 -3.94 7.54 9.35
CA HIS A 220 -3.54 6.14 9.20
C HIS A 220 -3.20 5.43 10.52
N TYR A 221 -2.62 6.14 11.49
CA TYR A 221 -1.99 5.51 12.66
C TYR A 221 -2.38 6.13 13.99
N GLY A 222 -3.11 7.25 13.97
CA GLY A 222 -3.38 8.04 15.17
C GLY A 222 -4.69 7.66 15.86
N GLN A 223 -4.72 7.79 17.18
CA GLN A 223 -5.96 7.71 17.93
C GLN A 223 -6.84 8.93 17.63
N GLY A 224 -8.15 8.73 17.47
CA GLY A 224 -9.10 9.81 17.22
C GLY A 224 -9.10 10.34 15.78
N ALA A 225 -8.57 9.59 14.82
CA ALA A 225 -8.61 9.90 13.39
C ALA A 225 -10.03 10.20 12.87
N ASP A 226 -11.06 9.62 13.49
CA ASP A 226 -12.47 9.84 13.16
C ASP A 226 -12.85 11.33 13.15
N ALA A 227 -12.20 12.15 14.00
CA ALA A 227 -12.47 13.59 14.04
C ALA A 227 -12.02 14.29 12.77
N LEU A 228 -10.82 13.94 12.25
CA LEU A 228 -10.28 14.48 11.01
C LEU A 228 -11.12 14.02 9.80
N LEU A 229 -11.45 12.73 9.77
CA LEU A 229 -12.28 12.15 8.70
C LEU A 229 -13.65 12.81 8.61
N LYS A 230 -14.28 13.13 9.75
CA LYS A 230 -15.57 13.84 9.78
C LYS A 230 -15.44 15.25 9.22
N VAL A 231 -14.39 15.98 9.54
CA VAL A 231 -14.14 17.32 8.99
C VAL A 231 -14.01 17.24 7.47
N LEU A 232 -13.14 16.38 6.97
CA LEU A 232 -12.92 16.20 5.53
C LEU A 232 -14.19 15.74 4.80
N TYR A 233 -14.98 14.84 5.41
CA TYR A 233 -16.25 14.40 4.85
C TYR A 233 -17.25 15.54 4.71
N GLU A 234 -17.42 16.36 5.74
CA GLU A 234 -18.36 17.48 5.69
C GLU A 234 -18.01 18.48 4.57
N GLU A 235 -16.73 18.68 4.32
CA GLU A 235 -16.27 19.56 3.24
C GLU A 235 -16.45 18.94 1.85
N ARG A 236 -16.35 17.61 1.74
CA ARG A 236 -16.33 16.87 0.47
C ARG A 236 -17.64 16.22 0.06
N LYS A 237 -18.59 16.03 0.97
CA LYS A 237 -19.82 15.23 0.72
C LYS A 237 -20.63 15.66 -0.50
N GLU A 238 -20.75 16.97 -0.78
CA GLU A 238 -21.49 17.48 -1.94
C GLU A 238 -20.69 17.28 -3.24
N ASP A 239 -19.37 17.40 -3.18
CA ASP A 239 -18.49 17.17 -4.32
C ASP A 239 -18.43 15.67 -4.67
N LEU A 240 -18.30 14.81 -3.67
CA LEU A 240 -18.38 13.35 -3.85
C LEU A 240 -19.71 12.94 -4.50
N LYS A 241 -20.82 13.47 -3.99
CA LYS A 241 -22.15 13.20 -4.57
C LYS A 241 -22.26 13.66 -6.02
N ARG A 242 -21.67 14.80 -6.37
CA ARG A 242 -21.66 15.34 -7.74
C ARG A 242 -21.00 14.40 -8.74
N VAL A 243 -19.95 13.68 -8.31
CA VAL A 243 -19.24 12.69 -9.14
C VAL A 243 -19.78 11.26 -9.00
N GLY A 244 -20.96 11.11 -8.38
CA GLY A 244 -21.66 9.82 -8.25
C GLY A 244 -21.20 8.95 -7.09
N ILE A 245 -20.37 9.47 -6.18
CA ILE A 245 -19.95 8.77 -4.97
C ILE A 245 -20.92 9.13 -3.84
N ASN A 246 -21.80 8.20 -3.53
CA ASN A 246 -22.78 8.37 -2.46
C ASN A 246 -22.35 7.54 -1.24
N ILE A 247 -22.01 8.23 -0.16
CA ILE A 247 -21.52 7.61 1.07
C ILE A 247 -22.01 8.40 2.28
N THR A 248 -22.23 7.72 3.42
CA THR A 248 -22.47 8.37 4.71
C THR A 248 -21.17 8.49 5.52
N VAL A 249 -21.16 9.35 6.52
CA VAL A 249 -19.98 9.47 7.41
C VAL A 249 -19.71 8.17 8.17
N GLU A 250 -20.75 7.44 8.57
CA GLU A 250 -20.63 6.15 9.27
C GLU A 250 -19.99 5.10 8.37
N GLN A 251 -20.36 5.08 7.10
CA GLN A 251 -19.77 4.19 6.11
C GLN A 251 -18.31 4.56 5.86
N LEU A 252 -18.00 5.85 5.68
CA LEU A 252 -16.61 6.31 5.57
C LEU A 252 -15.76 5.86 6.77
N LEU A 253 -16.24 6.10 8.00
CA LEU A 253 -15.51 5.72 9.21
C LEU A 253 -15.32 4.19 9.33
N SER A 254 -16.19 3.39 8.73
CA SER A 254 -16.06 1.93 8.74
C SER A 254 -14.86 1.43 7.91
N PHE A 255 -14.41 2.20 6.93
CA PHE A 255 -13.26 1.88 6.08
C PHE A 255 -11.90 2.08 6.77
N TYR A 256 -11.90 2.72 7.94
CA TYR A 256 -10.71 3.04 8.72
C TYR A 256 -10.62 2.27 10.06
N LYS A 257 -11.40 1.20 10.20
CA LYS A 257 -11.44 0.37 11.41
C LYS A 257 -10.59 -0.88 11.30
#